data_24694f6b8ef74469071527b9e7adcaeb
#
_entry.id   24694f6b8ef74469071527b9e7adcaeb
#
_cell.length_a   1.000
_cell.length_b   1.000
_cell.length_c   1.000
_cell.angle_alpha   90.00
_cell.angle_beta   90.00
_cell.angle_gamma   90.00
#
_symmetry.space_group_name_H-M   'P 1'
#
loop_
_entity.id
_entity.type
_entity.pdbx_description
1 polymer ?
#
loop_
_entity_poly.entity_id
_entity_poly.type
_entity_poly.pdbx_seq_one_letter_code
_entity_poly.pdbx_strand_id
1 'polypeptide(L)'
;MEIVKGKDINLRLLTEQDKNLLLKWLTDERVLNFWEGKSSVFDLDRITEEYYSEEDVEIIRTIIEYDGKSIGYVHMYKLNDELLNEYEYPLTDKVVYGIDQFIGEPEYWDKGIGTKFMELVLQYLTKEKNADIIILDPHADNPRAIRCYEKVGFKKIKFLPRQCSTC
;
A
#
# COMPACT_ATOMS: atom_id res chain seq x y z
N MET A 1 15.67 -6.77 6.06
CA MET A 1 16.47 -6.56 4.84
C MET A 1 15.88 -5.39 4.07
N GLU A 2 16.68 -4.38 3.82
CA GLU A 2 16.28 -3.26 2.97
C GLU A 2 16.14 -3.74 1.52
N ILE A 3 15.07 -3.36 0.85
CA ILE A 3 14.86 -3.65 -0.57
C ILE A 3 14.98 -2.41 -1.44
N VAL A 4 14.74 -1.23 -0.86
CA VAL A 4 14.93 0.07 -1.53
C VAL A 4 15.57 1.04 -0.54
N LYS A 5 16.61 1.72 -1.00
CA LYS A 5 17.31 2.73 -0.20
C LYS A 5 17.25 4.09 -0.88
N GLY A 6 16.58 5.04 -0.24
CA GLY A 6 16.59 6.45 -0.62
C GLY A 6 17.50 7.27 0.29
N LYS A 7 17.45 8.59 0.15
CA LYS A 7 18.22 9.50 0.98
C LYS A 7 17.73 9.49 2.44
N ASP A 8 16.45 9.70 2.63
CA ASP A 8 15.81 9.82 3.93
C ASP A 8 14.78 8.71 4.15
N ILE A 9 14.38 8.00 3.08
CA ILE A 9 13.32 6.99 3.08
C ILE A 9 13.88 5.67 2.60
N ASN A 10 13.61 4.62 3.35
CA ASN A 10 13.95 3.25 3.00
C ASN A 10 12.70 2.38 3.02
N LEU A 11 12.70 1.32 2.24
CA LEU A 11 11.75 0.22 2.33
C LEU A 11 12.49 -1.03 2.77
N ARG A 12 12.03 -1.64 3.83
CA ARG A 12 12.53 -2.95 4.28
C ARG A 12 11.42 -3.98 4.31
N LEU A 13 11.77 -5.24 4.16
CA LEU A 13 10.78 -6.31 4.26
C LEU A 13 10.13 -6.34 5.65
N LEU A 14 8.83 -6.65 5.65
CA LEU A 14 8.08 -6.93 6.86
C LEU A 14 8.65 -8.18 7.55
N THR A 15 8.74 -8.13 8.88
CA THR A 15 9.21 -9.24 9.71
C THR A 15 8.20 -9.56 10.81
N GLU A 16 8.33 -10.74 11.42
CA GLU A 16 7.49 -11.14 12.56
C GLU A 16 7.52 -10.14 13.75
N GLN A 17 8.63 -9.41 13.88
CA GLN A 17 8.80 -8.41 14.93
C GLN A 17 7.92 -7.17 14.72
N ASP A 18 7.41 -6.96 13.53
CA ASP A 18 6.59 -5.81 13.18
C ASP A 18 5.09 -5.96 13.54
N LYS A 19 4.65 -7.12 14.01
CA LYS A 19 3.24 -7.38 14.34
C LYS A 19 2.65 -6.37 15.32
N ASN A 20 3.39 -6.04 16.37
CA ASN A 20 2.94 -5.05 17.35
C ASN A 20 2.92 -3.62 16.79
N LEU A 21 3.80 -3.32 15.84
CA LEU A 21 3.82 -2.05 15.14
C LEU A 21 2.59 -1.92 14.23
N LEU A 22 2.27 -2.95 13.48
CA LEU A 22 1.03 -2.99 12.68
C LEU A 22 -0.21 -2.89 13.57
N LEU A 23 -0.23 -3.57 14.70
CA LEU A 23 -1.34 -3.49 15.65
C LEU A 23 -1.53 -2.06 16.18
N LYS A 24 -0.44 -1.39 16.56
CA LYS A 24 -0.46 0.01 16.97
C LYS A 24 -1.12 0.90 15.91
N TRP A 25 -0.70 0.76 14.66
CA TRP A 25 -1.22 1.57 13.56
C TRP A 25 -2.67 1.24 13.20
N LEU A 26 -3.02 -0.04 13.17
CA LEU A 26 -4.33 -0.52 12.76
C LEU A 26 -5.38 -0.50 13.90
N THR A 27 -5.00 -0.02 15.06
CA THR A 27 -5.91 0.32 16.17
C THR A 27 -6.05 1.83 16.37
N ASP A 28 -5.34 2.65 15.59
CA ASP A 28 -5.51 4.10 15.55
C ASP A 28 -6.65 4.45 14.58
N GLU A 29 -7.75 5.01 15.09
CA GLU A 29 -8.94 5.37 14.30
C GLU A 29 -8.62 6.31 13.13
N ARG A 30 -7.62 7.18 13.30
CA ARG A 30 -7.20 8.11 12.25
C ARG A 30 -6.62 7.36 11.04
N VAL A 31 -5.83 6.31 11.28
CA VAL A 31 -5.26 5.45 10.27
C VAL A 31 -6.33 4.57 9.62
N LEU A 32 -7.16 3.91 10.43
CA LEU A 32 -8.23 3.03 9.96
C LEU A 32 -9.25 3.74 9.08
N ASN A 33 -9.53 5.01 9.35
CA ASN A 33 -10.48 5.79 8.57
C ASN A 33 -10.14 5.82 7.07
N PHE A 34 -8.86 5.74 6.73
CA PHE A 34 -8.37 5.78 5.34
C PHE A 34 -7.88 4.42 4.83
N TRP A 35 -7.81 3.41 5.68
CA TRP A 35 -7.34 2.08 5.29
C TRP A 35 -8.50 1.09 5.14
N GLU A 36 -9.13 0.72 6.24
CA GLU A 36 -10.20 -0.29 6.27
C GLU A 36 -11.57 0.28 6.71
N GLY A 37 -11.57 1.52 7.19
CA GLY A 37 -12.74 2.17 7.79
C GLY A 37 -12.80 2.01 9.30
N LYS A 38 -13.48 2.94 9.96
CA LYS A 38 -13.51 3.05 11.42
C LYS A 38 -14.15 1.87 12.15
N SER A 39 -15.00 1.10 11.46
CA SER A 39 -15.66 -0.08 12.02
C SER A 39 -14.80 -1.34 12.01
N SER A 40 -13.66 -1.31 11.33
CA SER A 40 -12.72 -2.43 11.32
C SER A 40 -12.05 -2.61 12.67
N VAL A 41 -11.97 -3.86 13.12
CA VAL A 41 -11.30 -4.22 14.38
C VAL A 41 -10.11 -5.11 14.04
N PHE A 42 -8.93 -4.70 14.48
CA PHE A 42 -7.71 -5.49 14.32
C PHE A 42 -7.22 -5.98 15.69
N ASP A 43 -6.80 -7.23 15.70
CA ASP A 43 -6.05 -7.88 16.77
C ASP A 43 -4.83 -8.61 16.16
N LEU A 44 -4.01 -9.23 17.00
CA LEU A 44 -2.82 -9.94 16.53
C LEU A 44 -3.15 -11.13 15.62
N ASP A 45 -4.27 -11.80 15.85
CA ASP A 45 -4.69 -12.94 15.03
C ASP A 45 -5.07 -12.48 13.62
N ARG A 46 -5.86 -11.44 13.52
CA ARG A 46 -6.22 -10.84 12.24
C ARG A 46 -5.01 -10.28 11.48
N ILE A 47 -4.09 -9.62 12.20
CA ILE A 47 -2.84 -9.15 11.59
C ILE A 47 -2.02 -10.32 11.05
N THR A 48 -1.90 -11.41 11.81
CA THR A 48 -1.18 -12.60 11.36
C THR A 48 -1.83 -13.21 10.11
N GLU A 49 -3.15 -13.31 10.09
CA GLU A 49 -3.90 -13.85 8.97
C GLU A 49 -3.79 -12.97 7.71
N GLU A 50 -3.92 -11.65 7.83
CA GLU A 50 -3.97 -10.76 6.66
C GLU A 50 -2.59 -10.33 6.16
N TYR A 51 -1.60 -10.20 7.03
CA TYR A 51 -0.30 -9.61 6.68
C TYR A 51 0.85 -10.62 6.62
N TYR A 52 0.66 -11.83 7.11
CA TYR A 52 1.71 -12.86 7.15
C TYR A 52 1.31 -14.17 6.48
N SER A 53 0.11 -14.26 5.91
CA SER A 53 -0.32 -15.43 5.13
C SER A 53 0.44 -15.54 3.81
N GLU A 54 0.53 -16.77 3.32
CA GLU A 54 0.95 -17.03 1.95
C GLU A 54 -0.23 -16.76 1.01
N GLU A 55 0.08 -16.22 -0.15
CA GLU A 55 -0.89 -15.89 -1.19
C GLU A 55 -0.52 -16.58 -2.50
N ASP A 56 -1.51 -16.81 -3.36
CA ASP A 56 -1.29 -17.40 -4.68
C ASP A 56 -0.60 -16.45 -5.66
N VAL A 57 -0.49 -15.18 -5.32
CA VAL A 57 0.20 -14.16 -6.11
C VAL A 57 1.43 -13.62 -5.37
N GLU A 58 2.41 -13.12 -6.12
CA GLU A 58 3.57 -12.46 -5.52
C GLU A 58 3.12 -11.20 -4.78
N ILE A 59 3.32 -11.18 -3.46
CA ILE A 59 3.11 -9.99 -2.62
C ILE A 59 4.42 -9.66 -1.90
N ILE A 60 4.85 -8.41 -2.05
CA ILE A 60 6.03 -7.87 -1.38
C ILE A 60 5.54 -6.93 -0.29
N ARG A 61 5.63 -7.35 0.96
CA ARG A 61 5.19 -6.61 2.15
C ARG A 61 6.35 -5.90 2.79
N THR A 62 6.22 -4.59 2.97
CA THR A 62 7.34 -3.76 3.45
C THR A 62 6.91 -2.73 4.49
N ILE A 63 7.87 -2.35 5.32
CA ILE A 63 7.79 -1.22 6.23
C ILE A 63 8.48 -0.01 5.59
N ILE A 64 7.83 1.14 5.68
CA ILE A 64 8.38 2.44 5.27
C ILE A 64 9.13 3.02 6.46
N GLU A 65 10.40 3.33 6.25
CA GLU A 65 11.22 4.02 7.25
C GLU A 65 11.59 5.41 6.76
N TYR A 66 11.49 6.38 7.65
CA TYR A 66 11.92 7.77 7.44
C TYR A 66 12.88 8.18 8.54
N ASP A 67 14.07 8.62 8.16
CA ASP A 67 15.16 8.94 9.10
C ASP A 67 15.39 7.84 10.17
N GLY A 68 15.35 6.58 9.73
CA GLY A 68 15.56 5.41 10.60
C GLY A 68 14.37 5.04 11.48
N LYS A 69 13.24 5.73 11.37
CA LYS A 69 12.03 5.41 12.13
C LYS A 69 10.98 4.77 11.22
N SER A 70 10.41 3.66 11.67
CA SER A 70 9.28 3.01 10.97
C SER A 70 8.04 3.87 11.08
N ILE A 71 7.48 4.29 9.95
CA ILE A 71 6.36 5.23 9.89
C ILE A 71 5.14 4.72 9.14
N GLY A 72 5.26 3.65 8.38
CA GLY A 72 4.15 3.16 7.57
C GLY A 72 4.42 1.82 6.91
N TYR A 73 3.44 1.40 6.15
CA TYR A 73 3.40 0.10 5.48
C TYR A 73 3.05 0.27 4.02
N VAL A 74 3.68 -0.50 3.16
CA VAL A 74 3.30 -0.64 1.76
C VAL A 74 3.46 -2.09 1.32
N HIS A 75 2.46 -2.60 0.62
CA HIS A 75 2.62 -3.84 -0.11
C HIS A 75 2.41 -3.64 -1.60
N MET A 76 3.16 -4.40 -2.37
CA MET A 76 3.12 -4.42 -3.82
C MET A 76 2.77 -5.84 -4.25
N TYR A 77 1.83 -6.00 -5.14
CA TYR A 77 1.38 -7.31 -5.58
C TYR A 77 1.24 -7.38 -7.09
N LYS A 78 1.66 -8.52 -7.65
CA LYS A 78 1.51 -8.78 -9.08
C LYS A 78 0.08 -9.20 -9.37
N LEU A 79 -0.57 -8.53 -10.32
CA LEU A 79 -1.92 -8.88 -10.72
C LEU A 79 -1.90 -10.07 -11.70
N ASN A 80 -2.73 -11.07 -11.38
CA ASN A 80 -3.11 -12.15 -12.30
C ASN A 80 -4.44 -11.81 -12.98
N ASP A 81 -4.94 -12.69 -13.84
CA ASP A 81 -6.18 -12.48 -14.58
C ASP A 81 -7.40 -12.30 -13.65
N GLU A 82 -7.44 -13.01 -12.52
CA GLU A 82 -8.51 -12.91 -11.53
C GLU A 82 -8.55 -11.51 -10.90
N LEU A 83 -7.41 -11.01 -10.45
CA LEU A 83 -7.29 -9.67 -9.88
C LEU A 83 -7.55 -8.57 -10.93
N LEU A 84 -7.13 -8.75 -12.17
CA LEU A 84 -7.46 -7.82 -13.25
C LEU A 84 -8.98 -7.75 -13.47
N ASN A 85 -9.67 -8.88 -13.42
CA ASN A 85 -11.13 -8.90 -13.50
C ASN A 85 -11.81 -8.21 -12.33
N GLU A 86 -11.30 -8.37 -11.11
CA GLU A 86 -11.81 -7.67 -9.91
C GLU A 86 -11.72 -6.15 -10.05
N TYR A 87 -10.64 -5.66 -10.65
CA TYR A 87 -10.46 -4.24 -10.96
C TYR A 87 -11.20 -3.79 -12.23
N GLU A 88 -11.91 -4.71 -12.90
CA GLU A 88 -12.52 -4.45 -14.20
C GLU A 88 -11.51 -3.87 -15.20
N TYR A 89 -10.26 -4.33 -15.11
CA TYR A 89 -9.18 -3.94 -16.00
C TYR A 89 -9.05 -4.98 -17.12
N PRO A 90 -8.79 -4.56 -18.38
CA PRO A 90 -8.66 -5.48 -19.48
C PRO A 90 -7.54 -6.50 -19.26
N LEU A 91 -7.77 -7.75 -19.62
CA LEU A 91 -6.72 -8.77 -19.63
C LEU A 91 -5.57 -8.33 -20.56
N THR A 92 -4.34 -8.59 -20.11
CA THR A 92 -3.13 -8.14 -20.81
C THR A 92 -1.99 -9.13 -20.58
N ASP A 93 -1.05 -9.19 -21.51
CA ASP A 93 0.21 -9.92 -21.36
C ASP A 93 1.31 -9.09 -20.68
N LYS A 94 1.02 -7.82 -20.36
CA LYS A 94 1.92 -6.94 -19.65
C LYS A 94 2.02 -7.29 -18.17
N VAL A 95 3.14 -6.90 -17.56
CA VAL A 95 3.37 -7.06 -16.13
C VAL A 95 2.66 -5.93 -15.39
N VAL A 96 1.64 -6.26 -14.62
CA VAL A 96 0.82 -5.30 -13.86
C VAL A 96 1.02 -5.51 -12.37
N TYR A 97 1.31 -4.43 -11.65
CA TYR A 97 1.40 -4.41 -10.19
C TYR A 97 0.37 -3.49 -9.58
N GLY A 98 -0.17 -3.91 -8.43
CA GLY A 98 -0.96 -3.05 -7.55
C GLY A 98 -0.14 -2.61 -6.35
N ILE A 99 -0.53 -1.50 -5.74
CA ILE A 99 0.10 -0.95 -4.53
C ILE A 99 -1.00 -0.55 -3.57
N ASP A 100 -0.89 -0.99 -2.30
CA ASP A 100 -1.66 -0.47 -1.19
C ASP A 100 -0.71 -0.03 -0.08
N GLN A 101 -0.98 1.12 0.52
CA GLN A 101 -0.09 1.73 1.48
C GLN A 101 -0.83 2.61 2.50
N PHE A 102 -0.25 2.74 3.68
CA PHE A 102 -0.65 3.76 4.65
C PHE A 102 0.57 4.27 5.43
N ILE A 103 0.51 5.53 5.86
CA ILE A 103 1.40 6.06 6.87
C ILE A 103 0.71 5.91 8.22
N GLY A 104 1.27 5.08 9.09
CA GLY A 104 0.71 4.72 10.39
C GLY A 104 1.02 5.71 11.51
N GLU A 105 1.90 6.67 11.26
CA GLU A 105 2.26 7.74 12.20
C GLU A 105 1.70 9.08 11.69
N PRO A 106 0.55 9.54 12.21
CA PRO A 106 -0.15 10.73 11.70
C PRO A 106 0.66 12.02 11.68
N GLU A 107 1.64 12.15 12.57
CA GLU A 107 2.54 13.31 12.60
C GLU A 107 3.40 13.47 11.34
N TYR A 108 3.50 12.44 10.52
CA TYR A 108 4.23 12.48 9.23
C TYR A 108 3.32 12.77 8.03
N TRP A 109 2.02 12.95 8.26
CA TRP A 109 1.08 13.30 7.20
C TRP A 109 1.27 14.73 6.71
N ASP A 110 0.90 15.01 5.46
CA ASP A 110 0.92 16.33 4.83
C ASP A 110 2.32 17.02 4.81
N LYS A 111 3.39 16.21 4.79
CA LYS A 111 4.78 16.68 4.75
C LYS A 111 5.53 16.30 3.47
N GLY A 112 4.82 15.82 2.45
CA GLY A 112 5.41 15.39 1.19
C GLY A 112 6.13 14.04 1.24
N ILE A 113 6.10 13.34 2.37
CA ILE A 113 6.76 12.04 2.54
C ILE A 113 6.10 10.99 1.64
N GLY A 114 4.78 11.00 1.54
CA GLY A 114 4.02 10.11 0.66
C GLY A 114 4.48 10.19 -0.79
N THR A 115 4.68 11.39 -1.32
CA THR A 115 5.20 11.59 -2.67
C THR A 115 6.59 11.00 -2.84
N LYS A 116 7.49 11.22 -1.89
CA LYS A 116 8.87 10.71 -1.93
C LYS A 116 8.92 9.19 -1.94
N PHE A 117 8.20 8.52 -1.03
CA PHE A 117 8.26 7.05 -1.01
C PHE A 117 7.56 6.42 -2.22
N MET A 118 6.49 7.02 -2.72
CA MET A 118 5.83 6.55 -3.94
C MET A 118 6.76 6.58 -5.15
N GLU A 119 7.56 7.62 -5.30
CA GLU A 119 8.58 7.68 -6.34
C GLU A 119 9.59 6.52 -6.23
N LEU A 120 10.02 6.18 -5.01
CA LEU A 120 10.90 5.04 -4.77
C LEU A 120 10.23 3.70 -5.09
N VAL A 121 8.97 3.52 -4.70
CA VAL A 121 8.18 2.32 -5.00
C VAL A 121 8.03 2.14 -6.51
N LEU A 122 7.68 3.22 -7.22
CA LEU A 122 7.55 3.18 -8.69
C LEU A 122 8.85 2.81 -9.38
N GLN A 123 9.98 3.39 -8.94
CA GLN A 123 11.29 3.04 -9.47
C GLN A 123 11.65 1.57 -9.21
N TYR A 124 11.38 1.07 -8.01
CA TYR A 124 11.61 -0.33 -7.67
C TYR A 124 10.79 -1.27 -8.54
N LEU A 125 9.50 -1.04 -8.68
CA LEU A 125 8.62 -1.88 -9.48
C LEU A 125 9.01 -1.88 -10.96
N THR A 126 9.34 -0.71 -11.51
CA THR A 126 9.72 -0.61 -12.93
C THR A 126 11.09 -1.21 -13.22
N LYS A 127 12.08 -1.00 -12.35
CA LYS A 127 13.47 -1.43 -12.60
C LYS A 127 13.75 -2.85 -12.15
N GLU A 128 13.24 -3.24 -10.98
CA GLU A 128 13.55 -4.53 -10.37
C GLU A 128 12.49 -5.61 -10.67
N LYS A 129 11.24 -5.19 -10.87
CA LYS A 129 10.13 -6.09 -11.14
C LYS A 129 9.64 -6.07 -12.58
N ASN A 130 10.21 -5.21 -13.41
CA ASN A 130 9.84 -5.04 -14.82
C ASN A 130 8.34 -4.73 -15.00
N ALA A 131 7.75 -3.97 -14.07
CA ALA A 131 6.36 -3.57 -14.16
C ALA A 131 6.13 -2.64 -15.36
N ASP A 132 5.20 -3.00 -16.22
CA ASP A 132 4.76 -2.18 -17.35
C ASP A 132 3.63 -1.23 -16.94
N ILE A 133 2.78 -1.69 -16.02
CA ILE A 133 1.59 -0.96 -15.56
C ILE A 133 1.52 -1.07 -14.03
N ILE A 134 1.21 0.04 -13.38
CA ILE A 134 0.99 0.11 -11.93
C ILE A 134 -0.38 0.69 -11.68
N ILE A 135 -1.19 0.00 -10.86
CA ILE A 135 -2.56 0.36 -10.53
C ILE A 135 -2.66 0.73 -9.05
N LEU A 136 -3.39 1.79 -8.77
CA LEU A 136 -3.79 2.19 -7.42
C LEU A 136 -5.32 2.24 -7.34
N ASP A 137 -5.85 1.91 -6.17
CA ASP A 137 -7.27 1.94 -5.88
C ASP A 137 -7.53 2.67 -4.54
N PRO A 138 -7.31 4.00 -4.51
CA PRO A 138 -7.58 4.78 -3.31
C PRO A 138 -9.07 4.93 -3.06
N HIS A 139 -9.47 5.05 -1.78
CA HIS A 139 -10.82 5.44 -1.44
C HIS A 139 -11.14 6.83 -2.01
N ALA A 140 -12.33 6.98 -2.62
CA ALA A 140 -12.76 8.24 -3.24
C ALA A 140 -12.87 9.40 -2.23
N ASP A 141 -13.09 9.09 -0.96
CA ASP A 141 -13.16 10.04 0.15
C ASP A 141 -11.81 10.34 0.81
N ASN A 142 -10.71 9.90 0.20
CA ASN A 142 -9.34 10.20 0.63
C ASN A 142 -8.62 11.14 -0.37
N PRO A 143 -9.01 12.44 -0.41
CA PRO A 143 -8.45 13.38 -1.38
C PRO A 143 -6.95 13.63 -1.19
N ARG A 144 -6.42 13.44 0.03
CA ARG A 144 -5.00 13.57 0.32
C ARG A 144 -4.18 12.51 -0.42
N ALA A 145 -4.60 11.26 -0.36
CA ALA A 145 -3.93 10.17 -1.08
C ALA A 145 -4.03 10.37 -2.59
N ILE A 146 -5.21 10.72 -3.09
CA ILE A 146 -5.44 10.98 -4.52
C ILE A 146 -4.51 12.08 -5.03
N ARG A 147 -4.39 13.20 -4.32
CA ARG A 147 -3.46 14.28 -4.70
C ARG A 147 -2.01 13.81 -4.72
N CYS A 148 -1.61 12.99 -3.75
CA CYS A 148 -0.27 12.40 -3.71
C CYS A 148 0.00 11.56 -4.95
N TYR A 149 -0.92 10.69 -5.33
CA TYR A 149 -0.78 9.81 -6.50
C TYR A 149 -0.77 10.60 -7.81
N GLU A 150 -1.61 11.60 -7.95
CA GLU A 150 -1.60 12.49 -9.13
C GLU A 150 -0.27 13.23 -9.30
N LYS A 151 0.35 13.68 -8.20
CA LYS A 151 1.67 14.33 -8.22
C LYS A 151 2.78 13.45 -8.77
N VAL A 152 2.73 12.14 -8.55
CA VAL A 152 3.71 11.19 -9.09
C VAL A 152 3.33 10.62 -10.45
N GLY A 153 2.25 11.11 -11.05
CA GLY A 153 1.89 10.83 -12.43
C GLY A 153 0.73 9.85 -12.63
N PHE A 154 0.06 9.39 -11.58
CA PHE A 154 -1.13 8.56 -11.73
C PHE A 154 -2.29 9.35 -12.31
N LYS A 155 -3.09 8.68 -13.15
CA LYS A 155 -4.29 9.25 -13.75
C LYS A 155 -5.49 8.41 -13.35
N LYS A 156 -6.59 9.08 -13.02
CA LYS A 156 -7.87 8.41 -12.78
C LYS A 156 -8.38 7.79 -14.08
N ILE A 157 -8.68 6.50 -14.05
CA ILE A 157 -9.24 5.76 -15.18
C ILE A 157 -10.75 5.62 -15.01
N LYS A 158 -11.22 5.22 -13.83
CA LYS A 158 -12.64 4.98 -13.55
C LYS A 158 -12.93 5.00 -12.05
N PHE A 159 -14.22 5.07 -11.73
CA PHE A 159 -14.75 4.87 -10.39
C PHE A 159 -15.31 3.46 -10.28
N LEU A 160 -14.90 2.71 -9.24
CA LEU A 160 -15.46 1.41 -8.91
C LEU A 160 -16.38 1.57 -7.69
N PRO A 161 -17.71 1.45 -7.85
CA PRO A 161 -18.62 1.45 -6.71
C PRO A 161 -18.42 0.14 -5.95
N ARG A 162 -17.71 0.17 -4.83
CA ARG A 162 -17.60 -0.97 -3.93
C ARG A 162 -18.88 -1.12 -3.14
N GLN A 163 -19.47 -2.30 -3.20
CA GLN A 163 -20.47 -2.67 -2.23
C GLN A 163 -19.75 -2.81 -0.88
N CYS A 164 -20.23 -2.02 0.08
CA CYS A 164 -19.76 -2.16 1.45
C CYS A 164 -20.11 -3.58 1.94
N SER A 165 -19.14 -4.48 1.97
CA SER A 165 -19.35 -5.84 2.46
C SER A 165 -19.51 -5.91 3.98
N THR A 166 -19.45 -4.78 4.66
CA THR A 166 -19.48 -4.65 6.13
C THR A 166 -20.37 -3.49 6.62
N CYS A 167 -21.39 -3.16 5.86
CA CYS A 167 -22.42 -2.26 6.39
C CYS A 167 -23.37 -3.01 7.30
#